data_bd4ca9ebcbebe13e1efcfae45e664104
#
_entry.id   bd4ca9ebcbebe13e1efcfae45e664104
#
_cell.length_a   1.000
_cell.length_b   1.000
_cell.length_c   1.000
_cell.angle_alpha   90.00
_cell.angle_beta   90.00
_cell.angle_gamma   90.00
#
_symmetry.space_group_name_H-M   'P 1'
#
loop_
_entity.id
_entity.type
_entity.pdbx_description
1 polymer ?
#
loop_
_entity_poly.entity_id
_entity_poly.type
_entity_poly.pdbx_seq_one_letter_code
_entity_poly.pdbx_strand_id
1 'polypeptide(L)'
;MAKLFDVILRAGEGRERKRLADIAQRVDDIEEGFLELTDDELREETDKFKKRLADGETLDDILIEAFATVREAARRTLGQRAYPVQLMGGAALHRGEIAEMKTGEGKTLVATLPAYLNALAGKGVHIVTVNDYLAKYQGDIMGRVFRMLGLTTGVIVSGQDPAERRKQYAADITYGTNNEFGFDYLRDNMAHSVSDKVQRGHFFAIVDEVDSILIDEARTPLIISGPATGDVNKWFAEFARVATKLKRDRDYEVDEKKRTVGILEPVSYTHLRAHETP
;
A
#
# COMPACT_ATOMS: atom_id res chain seq x y z
N MET A 1 -15.15 24.16 -25.66
CA MET A 1 -13.98 24.19 -24.76
C MET A 1 -13.69 22.82 -24.15
N ALA A 2 -14.68 22.05 -23.68
CA ALA A 2 -14.47 20.70 -23.11
C ALA A 2 -13.70 19.73 -24.05
N LYS A 3 -14.08 19.65 -25.34
CA LYS A 3 -13.38 18.76 -26.31
C LYS A 3 -11.90 19.10 -26.54
N LEU A 4 -11.51 20.39 -26.48
CA LEU A 4 -10.11 20.79 -26.62
C LEU A 4 -9.28 20.45 -25.39
N PHE A 5 -9.87 20.56 -24.21
CA PHE A 5 -9.28 20.17 -22.93
C PHE A 5 -9.05 18.65 -22.89
N ASP A 6 -10.04 17.85 -23.33
CA ASP A 6 -9.91 16.39 -23.45
C ASP A 6 -8.79 15.98 -24.42
N VAL A 7 -8.63 16.68 -25.56
CA VAL A 7 -7.56 16.40 -26.51
C VAL A 7 -6.19 16.73 -25.91
N ILE A 8 -6.07 17.80 -25.14
CA ILE A 8 -4.82 18.19 -24.46
C ILE A 8 -4.49 17.20 -23.33
N LEU A 9 -5.48 16.83 -22.51
CA LEU A 9 -5.29 15.84 -21.42
C LEU A 9 -4.91 14.45 -21.93
N ARG A 10 -5.39 14.07 -23.12
CA ARG A 10 -5.09 12.79 -23.77
C ARG A 10 -3.87 12.85 -24.71
N ALA A 11 -3.20 14.01 -24.79
CA ALA A 11 -2.01 14.15 -25.60
C ALA A 11 -0.87 13.31 -25.02
N GLY A 12 -0.58 12.18 -25.65
CA GLY A 12 0.44 11.22 -25.20
C GLY A 12 -0.10 9.84 -24.84
N GLU A 13 -1.38 9.70 -24.43
CA GLU A 13 -1.99 8.40 -24.10
C GLU A 13 -1.80 7.35 -25.19
N GLY A 14 -1.94 7.75 -26.46
CA GLY A 14 -1.77 6.85 -27.60
C GLY A 14 -0.34 6.30 -27.74
N ARG A 15 0.66 7.09 -27.37
CA ARG A 15 2.07 6.67 -27.39
C ARG A 15 2.35 5.71 -26.23
N GLU A 16 1.89 6.04 -25.03
CA GLU A 16 2.07 5.20 -23.86
C GLU A 16 1.35 3.86 -24.01
N ARG A 17 0.09 3.88 -24.45
CA ARG A 17 -0.65 2.65 -24.77
C ARG A 17 0.08 1.78 -25.81
N LYS A 18 0.68 2.39 -26.84
CA LYS A 18 1.46 1.65 -27.83
C LYS A 18 2.71 1.01 -27.22
N ARG A 19 3.39 1.73 -26.33
CA ARG A 19 4.57 1.22 -25.61
C ARG A 19 4.22 0.06 -24.69
N LEU A 20 3.11 0.18 -23.92
CA LEU A 20 2.64 -0.90 -23.07
C LEU A 20 2.18 -2.13 -23.88
N ALA A 21 1.55 -1.91 -25.04
CA ALA A 21 1.17 -2.98 -25.96
C ALA A 21 2.39 -3.70 -26.56
N ASP A 22 3.47 -2.97 -26.87
CA ASP A 22 4.74 -3.54 -27.32
C ASP A 22 5.37 -4.44 -26.24
N ILE A 23 5.35 -4.01 -24.97
CA ILE A 23 5.79 -4.85 -23.85
C ILE A 23 4.98 -6.14 -23.79
N ALA A 24 3.64 -6.05 -23.85
CA ALA A 24 2.78 -7.21 -23.79
C ALA A 24 3.04 -8.17 -24.96
N GLN A 25 3.24 -7.64 -26.17
CA GLN A 25 3.56 -8.44 -27.35
C GLN A 25 4.90 -9.18 -27.18
N ARG A 26 5.93 -8.48 -26.72
CA ARG A 26 7.26 -9.08 -26.49
C ARG A 26 7.22 -10.19 -25.43
N VAL A 27 6.36 -10.06 -24.41
CA VAL A 27 6.12 -11.14 -23.43
C VAL A 27 5.43 -12.34 -24.10
N ASP A 28 4.45 -12.10 -24.98
CA ASP A 28 3.80 -13.15 -25.76
C ASP A 28 4.78 -13.86 -26.70
N ASP A 29 5.68 -13.11 -27.36
CA ASP A 29 6.65 -13.64 -28.34
C ASP A 29 7.64 -14.65 -27.73
N ILE A 30 7.94 -14.52 -26.43
CA ILE A 30 8.89 -15.42 -25.75
C ILE A 30 8.21 -16.51 -24.91
N GLU A 31 6.88 -16.52 -24.82
CA GLU A 31 6.12 -17.41 -23.92
C GLU A 31 6.42 -18.87 -24.16
N GLU A 32 6.53 -19.31 -25.42
CA GLU A 32 6.74 -20.74 -25.77
C GLU A 32 7.97 -21.30 -25.07
N GLY A 33 9.07 -20.53 -24.97
CA GLY A 33 10.28 -20.96 -24.28
C GLY A 33 10.06 -21.20 -22.78
N PHE A 34 9.15 -20.45 -22.14
CA PHE A 34 8.84 -20.62 -20.71
C PHE A 34 7.88 -21.78 -20.44
N LEU A 35 7.04 -22.16 -21.43
CA LEU A 35 6.16 -23.33 -21.31
C LEU A 35 6.94 -24.66 -21.24
N GLU A 36 8.13 -24.71 -21.88
CA GLU A 36 8.98 -25.90 -21.94
C GLU A 36 9.82 -26.10 -20.68
N LEU A 37 10.04 -25.06 -19.84
CA LEU A 37 10.81 -25.14 -18.62
C LEU A 37 10.15 -26.07 -17.59
N THR A 38 10.96 -26.83 -16.88
CA THR A 38 10.52 -27.52 -15.66
C THR A 38 10.25 -26.53 -14.53
N ASP A 39 9.60 -26.95 -13.45
CA ASP A 39 9.34 -26.09 -12.30
C ASP A 39 10.64 -25.59 -11.63
N ASP A 40 11.68 -26.43 -11.59
CA ASP A 40 12.98 -26.07 -11.05
C ASP A 40 13.68 -25.04 -11.95
N GLU A 41 13.69 -25.25 -13.27
CA GLU A 41 14.28 -24.31 -14.23
C GLU A 41 13.54 -22.96 -14.21
N LEU A 42 12.20 -22.97 -14.11
CA LEU A 42 11.42 -21.74 -13.99
C LEU A 42 11.74 -20.98 -12.69
N ARG A 43 11.99 -21.70 -11.60
CA ARG A 43 12.43 -21.12 -10.34
C ARG A 43 13.84 -20.53 -10.43
N GLU A 44 14.75 -21.20 -11.13
CA GLU A 44 16.13 -20.74 -11.35
C GLU A 44 16.20 -19.41 -12.11
N GLU A 45 15.18 -19.08 -12.92
CA GLU A 45 15.10 -17.76 -13.58
C GLU A 45 15.16 -16.61 -12.56
N THR A 46 14.56 -16.79 -11.37
CA THR A 46 14.64 -15.80 -10.27
C THR A 46 16.10 -15.53 -9.86
N ASP A 47 16.92 -16.56 -9.73
CA ASP A 47 18.32 -16.40 -9.34
C ASP A 47 19.14 -15.80 -10.48
N LYS A 48 18.83 -16.14 -11.73
CA LYS A 48 19.45 -15.52 -12.92
C LYS A 48 19.15 -14.04 -12.99
N PHE A 49 17.90 -13.62 -12.76
CA PHE A 49 17.53 -12.19 -12.72
C PHE A 49 18.22 -11.45 -11.59
N LYS A 50 18.24 -12.00 -10.38
CA LYS A 50 18.96 -11.39 -9.25
C LYS A 50 20.45 -11.20 -9.55
N LYS A 51 21.07 -12.15 -10.23
CA LYS A 51 22.47 -12.04 -10.66
C LYS A 51 22.64 -10.94 -11.70
N ARG A 52 21.80 -10.87 -12.74
CA ARG A 52 21.83 -9.83 -13.79
C ARG A 52 21.68 -8.43 -13.18
N LEU A 53 20.79 -8.26 -12.20
CA LEU A 53 20.64 -7.01 -11.46
C LEU A 53 21.89 -6.66 -10.64
N ALA A 54 22.55 -7.65 -10.02
CA ALA A 54 23.81 -7.45 -9.31
C ALA A 54 24.96 -7.10 -10.24
N ASP A 55 24.94 -7.60 -11.46
CA ASP A 55 25.90 -7.30 -12.53
C ASP A 55 25.65 -5.93 -13.22
N GLY A 56 24.57 -5.22 -12.83
CA GLY A 56 24.30 -3.83 -13.24
C GLY A 56 23.16 -3.63 -14.23
N GLU A 57 22.42 -4.67 -14.62
CA GLU A 57 21.18 -4.51 -15.38
C GLU A 57 20.09 -3.84 -14.53
N THR A 58 19.13 -3.22 -15.18
CA THR A 58 17.98 -2.58 -14.53
C THR A 58 16.77 -3.50 -14.50
N LEU A 59 15.77 -3.16 -13.68
CA LEU A 59 14.49 -3.86 -13.68
C LEU A 59 13.77 -3.77 -15.04
N ASP A 60 13.94 -2.66 -15.76
CA ASP A 60 13.38 -2.50 -17.11
C ASP A 60 14.04 -3.46 -18.13
N ASP A 61 15.33 -3.75 -17.98
CA ASP A 61 16.06 -4.66 -18.89
C ASP A 61 15.55 -6.11 -18.77
N ILE A 62 15.17 -6.55 -17.58
CA ILE A 62 14.68 -7.90 -17.32
C ILE A 62 13.14 -8.02 -17.32
N LEU A 63 12.40 -6.93 -17.51
CA LEU A 63 10.94 -6.86 -17.36
C LEU A 63 10.22 -7.93 -18.19
N ILE A 64 10.58 -8.07 -19.47
CA ILE A 64 9.90 -8.96 -20.40
C ILE A 64 10.00 -10.42 -19.94
N GLU A 65 11.21 -10.87 -19.63
CA GLU A 65 11.49 -12.24 -19.17
C GLU A 65 10.87 -12.49 -17.78
N ALA A 66 10.97 -11.52 -16.86
CA ALA A 66 10.37 -11.63 -15.53
C ALA A 66 8.83 -11.71 -15.61
N PHE A 67 8.19 -10.98 -16.51
CA PHE A 67 6.74 -11.07 -16.71
C PHE A 67 6.35 -12.41 -17.33
N ALA A 68 7.12 -12.95 -18.28
CA ALA A 68 6.90 -14.29 -18.83
C ALA A 68 7.04 -15.35 -17.73
N THR A 69 8.06 -15.27 -16.88
CA THR A 69 8.32 -16.18 -15.76
C THR A 69 7.13 -16.22 -14.78
N VAL A 70 6.70 -15.06 -14.28
CA VAL A 70 5.60 -15.00 -13.29
C VAL A 70 4.25 -15.34 -13.91
N ARG A 71 4.04 -15.03 -15.18
CA ARG A 71 2.85 -15.45 -15.94
C ARG A 71 2.73 -16.96 -16.01
N GLU A 72 3.82 -17.65 -16.35
CA GLU A 72 3.87 -19.10 -16.41
C GLU A 72 3.70 -19.72 -15.02
N ALA A 73 4.34 -19.17 -13.99
CA ALA A 73 4.17 -19.62 -12.61
C ALA A 73 2.70 -19.48 -12.15
N ALA A 74 2.03 -18.38 -12.50
CA ALA A 74 0.60 -18.20 -12.20
C ALA A 74 -0.28 -19.19 -12.95
N ARG A 75 0.04 -19.51 -14.20
CA ARG A 75 -0.66 -20.55 -14.99
C ARG A 75 -0.56 -21.91 -14.33
N ARG A 76 0.64 -22.30 -13.87
CA ARG A 76 0.88 -23.61 -13.23
C ARG A 76 0.24 -23.69 -11.84
N THR A 77 0.35 -22.66 -11.03
CA THR A 77 -0.10 -22.69 -9.63
C THR A 77 -1.59 -22.40 -9.44
N LEU A 78 -2.15 -21.51 -10.26
CA LEU A 78 -3.51 -21.00 -10.12
C LEU A 78 -4.41 -21.35 -11.31
N GLY A 79 -3.88 -21.89 -12.41
CA GLY A 79 -4.60 -22.05 -13.67
C GLY A 79 -4.94 -20.71 -14.35
N GLN A 80 -4.28 -19.63 -13.96
CA GLN A 80 -4.55 -18.27 -14.45
C GLN A 80 -3.38 -17.74 -15.28
N ARG A 81 -3.63 -17.57 -16.58
CA ARG A 81 -2.68 -16.95 -17.51
C ARG A 81 -3.07 -15.48 -17.72
N ALA A 82 -2.17 -14.55 -17.42
CA ALA A 82 -2.43 -13.13 -17.64
C ALA A 82 -2.61 -12.82 -19.14
N TYR A 83 -3.66 -12.08 -19.48
CA TYR A 83 -3.94 -11.62 -20.84
C TYR A 83 -3.04 -10.42 -21.22
N PRO A 84 -2.86 -10.13 -22.52
CA PRO A 84 -2.04 -8.99 -22.95
C PRO A 84 -2.41 -7.66 -22.28
N VAL A 85 -3.71 -7.36 -22.12
CA VAL A 85 -4.16 -6.15 -21.42
C VAL A 85 -3.78 -6.14 -19.94
N GLN A 86 -3.69 -7.30 -19.29
CA GLN A 86 -3.23 -7.42 -17.91
C GLN A 86 -1.71 -7.24 -17.80
N LEU A 87 -0.94 -7.71 -18.78
CA LEU A 87 0.50 -7.42 -18.90
C LEU A 87 0.73 -5.90 -19.04
N MET A 88 -0.07 -5.22 -19.87
CA MET A 88 -0.04 -3.77 -20.00
C MET A 88 -0.28 -3.08 -18.65
N GLY A 89 -1.30 -3.51 -17.91
CA GLY A 89 -1.60 -2.99 -16.57
C GLY A 89 -0.46 -3.21 -15.58
N GLY A 90 0.16 -4.39 -15.59
CA GLY A 90 1.33 -4.68 -14.76
C GLY A 90 2.54 -3.80 -15.09
N ALA A 91 2.79 -3.55 -16.40
CA ALA A 91 3.86 -2.67 -16.84
C ALA A 91 3.60 -1.20 -16.46
N ALA A 92 2.36 -0.73 -16.54
CA ALA A 92 1.97 0.61 -16.08
C ALA A 92 2.23 0.77 -14.57
N LEU A 93 1.81 -0.20 -13.76
CA LEU A 93 2.07 -0.21 -12.31
C LEU A 93 3.56 -0.21 -11.99
N HIS A 94 4.38 -0.99 -12.70
CA HIS A 94 5.84 -0.99 -12.51
C HIS A 94 6.45 0.40 -12.74
N ARG A 95 5.90 1.15 -13.66
CA ARG A 95 6.33 2.50 -14.02
C ARG A 95 5.82 3.59 -13.07
N GLY A 96 5.07 3.22 -12.04
CA GLY A 96 4.47 4.16 -11.08
C GLY A 96 3.23 4.87 -11.62
N GLU A 97 2.56 4.28 -12.60
CA GLU A 97 1.35 4.82 -13.20
C GLU A 97 0.09 4.22 -12.54
N ILE A 98 -1.07 4.80 -12.81
CA ILE A 98 -2.36 4.29 -12.36
C ILE A 98 -2.94 3.40 -13.45
N ALA A 99 -3.20 2.13 -13.11
CA ALA A 99 -3.91 1.19 -13.98
C ALA A 99 -5.36 1.07 -13.54
N GLU A 100 -6.27 1.76 -14.23
CA GLU A 100 -7.70 1.63 -13.99
C GLU A 100 -8.22 0.33 -14.60
N MET A 101 -8.82 -0.52 -13.76
CA MET A 101 -9.40 -1.79 -14.15
C MET A 101 -10.75 -1.98 -13.45
N LYS A 102 -11.74 -2.48 -14.19
CA LYS A 102 -13.07 -2.77 -13.63
C LYS A 102 -13.01 -3.98 -12.68
N THR A 103 -14.00 -4.04 -11.80
CA THR A 103 -14.19 -5.20 -10.93
C THR A 103 -14.33 -6.48 -11.78
N GLY A 104 -13.61 -7.54 -11.39
CA GLY A 104 -13.61 -8.81 -12.11
C GLY A 104 -12.57 -8.93 -13.24
N GLU A 105 -11.85 -7.88 -13.59
CA GLU A 105 -10.81 -7.93 -14.65
C GLU A 105 -9.45 -8.49 -14.18
N GLY A 106 -9.38 -8.99 -12.93
CA GLY A 106 -8.22 -9.70 -12.41
C GLY A 106 -7.10 -8.80 -11.89
N LYS A 107 -7.44 -7.65 -11.25
CA LYS A 107 -6.48 -6.73 -10.63
C LYS A 107 -5.43 -7.43 -9.76
N THR A 108 -5.84 -8.42 -8.98
CA THR A 108 -4.95 -9.18 -8.10
C THR A 108 -3.86 -9.93 -8.88
N LEU A 109 -4.22 -10.54 -10.01
CA LEU A 109 -3.25 -11.19 -10.91
C LEU A 109 -2.32 -10.15 -11.56
N VAL A 110 -2.87 -9.00 -11.97
CA VAL A 110 -2.08 -7.91 -12.56
C VAL A 110 -1.04 -7.39 -11.58
N ALA A 111 -1.41 -7.20 -10.31
CA ALA A 111 -0.48 -6.76 -9.27
C ALA A 111 0.68 -7.74 -9.03
N THR A 112 0.49 -9.04 -9.32
CA THR A 112 1.52 -10.07 -9.17
C THR A 112 2.71 -9.86 -10.11
N LEU A 113 2.47 -9.32 -11.32
CA LEU A 113 3.50 -9.07 -12.32
C LEU A 113 4.57 -8.06 -11.83
N PRO A 114 4.21 -6.80 -11.52
CA PRO A 114 5.18 -5.84 -11.02
C PRO A 114 5.66 -6.17 -9.61
N ALA A 115 4.87 -6.87 -8.79
CA ALA A 115 5.32 -7.30 -7.46
C ALA A 115 6.49 -8.27 -7.57
N TYR A 116 6.41 -9.29 -8.42
CA TYR A 116 7.52 -10.20 -8.69
C TYR A 116 8.76 -9.45 -9.19
N LEU A 117 8.61 -8.68 -10.27
CA LEU A 117 9.72 -7.94 -10.87
C LEU A 117 10.44 -7.04 -9.86
N ASN A 118 9.72 -6.25 -9.10
CA ASN A 118 10.33 -5.33 -8.13
C ASN A 118 10.91 -6.05 -6.90
N ALA A 119 10.37 -7.21 -6.54
CA ALA A 119 10.91 -8.03 -5.44
C ALA A 119 12.31 -8.59 -5.75
N LEU A 120 12.65 -8.77 -7.03
CA LEU A 120 13.99 -9.22 -7.47
C LEU A 120 15.11 -8.28 -7.01
N ALA A 121 14.81 -7.00 -6.78
CA ALA A 121 15.76 -6.04 -6.22
C ALA A 121 16.15 -6.31 -4.76
N GLY A 122 15.48 -7.23 -4.05
CA GLY A 122 15.78 -7.60 -2.66
C GLY A 122 15.43 -6.53 -1.62
N LYS A 123 14.75 -5.45 -2.02
CA LYS A 123 14.47 -4.29 -1.16
C LYS A 123 13.07 -4.30 -0.52
N GLY A 124 12.24 -5.29 -0.84
CA GLY A 124 10.87 -5.44 -0.35
C GLY A 124 9.82 -4.66 -1.14
N VAL A 125 8.72 -5.36 -1.41
CA VAL A 125 7.54 -4.82 -2.09
C VAL A 125 6.37 -4.85 -1.12
N HIS A 126 5.59 -3.77 -1.10
CA HIS A 126 4.37 -3.69 -0.29
C HIS A 126 3.14 -3.71 -1.20
N ILE A 127 2.16 -4.57 -0.88
CA ILE A 127 0.85 -4.57 -1.55
C ILE A 127 -0.18 -4.13 -0.52
N VAL A 128 -0.75 -2.96 -0.77
CA VAL A 128 -1.67 -2.29 0.15
C VAL A 128 -3.10 -2.60 -0.24
N THR A 129 -3.86 -3.13 0.70
CA THR A 129 -5.28 -3.48 0.55
C THR A 129 -6.15 -2.69 1.54
N VAL A 130 -7.47 -2.76 1.39
CA VAL A 130 -8.40 -2.00 2.24
C VAL A 130 -8.74 -2.68 3.56
N ASN A 131 -8.49 -4.00 3.70
CA ASN A 131 -8.80 -4.72 4.94
C ASN A 131 -7.93 -5.98 5.13
N ASP A 132 -7.89 -6.47 6.37
CA ASP A 132 -7.10 -7.65 6.78
C ASP A 132 -7.53 -8.94 6.08
N TYR A 133 -8.81 -9.07 5.73
CA TYR A 133 -9.31 -10.24 5.01
C TYR A 133 -8.67 -10.32 3.61
N LEU A 134 -8.69 -9.22 2.87
CA LEU A 134 -8.07 -9.18 1.53
C LEU A 134 -6.55 -9.35 1.61
N ALA A 135 -5.89 -8.75 2.61
CA ALA A 135 -4.46 -8.92 2.81
C ALA A 135 -4.08 -10.41 2.99
N LYS A 136 -4.82 -11.12 3.85
CA LYS A 136 -4.63 -12.57 4.06
C LYS A 136 -4.96 -13.38 2.83
N TYR A 137 -6.13 -13.14 2.24
CA TYR A 137 -6.63 -13.92 1.10
C TYR A 137 -5.72 -13.78 -0.13
N GLN A 138 -5.37 -12.53 -0.49
CA GLN A 138 -4.50 -12.28 -1.64
C GLN A 138 -3.07 -12.74 -1.36
N GLY A 139 -2.54 -12.51 -0.14
CA GLY A 139 -1.22 -12.97 0.27
C GLY A 139 -1.09 -14.49 0.25
N ASP A 140 -2.14 -15.24 0.63
CA ASP A 140 -2.12 -16.70 0.55
C ASP A 140 -2.18 -17.22 -0.90
N ILE A 141 -3.10 -16.71 -1.70
CA ILE A 141 -3.29 -17.18 -3.07
C ILE A 141 -2.10 -16.80 -3.96
N MET A 142 -1.73 -15.51 -3.99
CA MET A 142 -0.62 -15.05 -4.83
C MET A 142 0.73 -15.49 -4.26
N GLY A 143 0.81 -15.70 -2.95
CA GLY A 143 1.97 -16.29 -2.30
C GLY A 143 2.35 -17.68 -2.81
N ARG A 144 1.42 -18.41 -3.41
CA ARG A 144 1.72 -19.70 -4.08
C ARG A 144 2.56 -19.48 -5.33
N VAL A 145 2.23 -18.46 -6.11
CA VAL A 145 3.00 -18.06 -7.32
C VAL A 145 4.41 -17.65 -6.92
N PHE A 146 4.54 -16.73 -5.95
CA PHE A 146 5.84 -16.24 -5.50
C PHE A 146 6.70 -17.34 -4.89
N ARG A 147 6.10 -18.25 -4.11
CA ARG A 147 6.80 -19.38 -3.50
C ARG A 147 7.32 -20.37 -4.55
N MET A 148 6.57 -20.64 -5.61
CA MET A 148 7.02 -21.44 -6.74
C MET A 148 8.29 -20.84 -7.34
N LEU A 149 8.37 -19.54 -7.45
CA LEU A 149 9.52 -18.80 -7.96
C LEU A 149 10.61 -18.51 -6.91
N GLY A 150 10.52 -19.11 -5.72
CA GLY A 150 11.55 -18.97 -4.68
C GLY A 150 11.52 -17.67 -3.88
N LEU A 151 10.45 -16.88 -4.00
CA LEU A 151 10.25 -15.67 -3.20
C LEU A 151 9.35 -15.93 -1.99
N THR A 152 9.52 -15.10 -0.96
CA THR A 152 8.77 -15.15 0.30
C THR A 152 7.64 -14.12 0.33
N THR A 153 6.55 -14.48 1.01
CA THR A 153 5.39 -13.58 1.19
C THR A 153 5.09 -13.44 2.66
N GLY A 154 4.97 -12.18 3.11
CA GLY A 154 4.52 -11.81 4.45
C GLY A 154 3.14 -11.17 4.42
N VAL A 155 2.44 -11.20 5.55
CA VAL A 155 1.13 -10.55 5.72
C VAL A 155 1.08 -9.81 7.04
N ILE A 156 0.85 -8.52 7.00
CA ILE A 156 0.65 -7.66 8.18
C ILE A 156 -0.85 -7.50 8.42
N VAL A 157 -1.25 -7.85 9.63
CA VAL A 157 -2.64 -7.75 10.10
C VAL A 157 -2.70 -7.22 11.52
N SER A 158 -3.87 -6.77 11.91
CA SER A 158 -4.12 -6.27 13.27
C SER A 158 -3.80 -7.33 14.34
N GLY A 159 -3.28 -6.89 15.48
CA GLY A 159 -3.01 -7.74 16.65
C GLY A 159 -1.69 -8.54 16.62
N GLN A 160 -0.89 -8.45 15.57
CA GLN A 160 0.45 -9.05 15.55
C GLN A 160 1.41 -8.30 16.47
N ASP A 161 2.27 -9.06 17.16
CA ASP A 161 3.35 -8.48 17.96
C ASP A 161 4.51 -7.95 17.08
N PRO A 162 5.39 -7.08 17.62
CA PRO A 162 6.47 -6.49 16.85
C PRO A 162 7.48 -7.50 16.27
N ALA A 163 7.71 -8.63 16.93
CA ALA A 163 8.65 -9.65 16.46
C ALA A 163 8.07 -10.35 15.22
N GLU A 164 6.79 -10.69 15.25
CA GLU A 164 6.09 -11.26 14.10
C GLU A 164 6.02 -10.26 12.96
N ARG A 165 5.70 -8.98 13.22
CA ARG A 165 5.70 -7.94 12.18
C ARG A 165 7.06 -7.81 11.49
N ARG A 166 8.17 -7.78 12.23
CA ARG A 166 9.52 -7.75 11.63
C ARG A 166 9.76 -8.91 10.69
N LYS A 167 9.33 -10.10 11.07
CA LYS A 167 9.45 -11.30 10.23
C LYS A 167 8.62 -11.16 8.94
N GLN A 168 7.40 -10.66 9.05
CA GLN A 168 6.54 -10.44 7.88
C GLN A 168 7.10 -9.35 6.95
N TYR A 169 7.63 -8.25 7.49
CA TYR A 169 8.30 -7.22 6.69
C TYR A 169 9.63 -7.68 6.09
N ALA A 170 10.29 -8.69 6.63
CA ALA A 170 11.50 -9.27 6.06
C ALA A 170 11.23 -10.09 4.78
N ALA A 171 10.00 -10.46 4.49
CA ALA A 171 9.62 -11.16 3.26
C ALA A 171 9.86 -10.30 2.01
N ASP A 172 10.02 -10.94 0.85
CA ASP A 172 10.24 -10.25 -0.42
C ASP A 172 9.03 -9.39 -0.82
N ILE A 173 7.81 -9.89 -0.54
CA ILE A 173 6.55 -9.22 -0.83
C ILE A 173 5.69 -9.26 0.43
N THR A 174 5.22 -8.10 0.90
CA THR A 174 4.40 -7.97 2.11
C THR A 174 3.04 -7.37 1.79
N TYR A 175 1.98 -8.12 2.09
CA TYR A 175 0.59 -7.66 2.02
C TYR A 175 0.17 -7.04 3.35
N GLY A 176 -0.66 -6.02 3.31
CA GLY A 176 -1.23 -5.40 4.50
C GLY A 176 -2.21 -4.30 4.17
N THR A 177 -2.86 -3.74 5.18
CA THR A 177 -3.74 -2.60 4.99
C THR A 177 -2.96 -1.28 5.07
N ASN A 178 -3.52 -0.23 4.44
CA ASN A 178 -3.00 1.13 4.56
C ASN A 178 -2.82 1.55 6.03
N ASN A 179 -3.79 1.23 6.89
CA ASN A 179 -3.76 1.55 8.31
C ASN A 179 -2.62 0.85 9.05
N GLU A 180 -2.44 -0.44 8.85
CA GLU A 180 -1.38 -1.22 9.51
C GLU A 180 0.01 -0.73 9.09
N PHE A 181 0.25 -0.52 7.79
CA PHE A 181 1.50 0.06 7.31
C PHE A 181 1.75 1.46 7.86
N GLY A 182 0.72 2.30 7.89
CA GLY A 182 0.80 3.66 8.42
C GLY A 182 1.04 3.70 9.92
N PHE A 183 0.37 2.87 10.71
CA PHE A 183 0.62 2.75 12.15
C PHE A 183 2.00 2.22 12.47
N ASP A 184 2.51 1.24 11.71
CA ASP A 184 3.86 0.74 11.89
C ASP A 184 4.89 1.82 11.54
N TYR A 185 4.67 2.59 10.47
CA TYR A 185 5.51 3.73 10.13
C TYR A 185 5.56 4.78 11.25
N LEU A 186 4.41 5.11 11.84
CA LEU A 186 4.35 6.05 12.96
C LEU A 186 5.09 5.50 14.19
N ARG A 187 4.87 4.23 14.54
CA ARG A 187 5.57 3.56 15.66
C ARG A 187 7.07 3.52 15.45
N ASP A 188 7.53 3.19 14.26
CA ASP A 188 8.94 3.14 13.90
C ASP A 188 9.62 4.53 13.99
N ASN A 189 8.88 5.61 13.69
CA ASN A 189 9.38 6.98 13.85
C ASN A 189 9.44 7.45 15.32
N MET A 190 8.75 6.75 16.23
CA MET A 190 8.83 6.99 17.67
C MET A 190 9.80 6.06 18.39
N ALA A 191 10.39 5.09 17.68
CA ALA A 191 11.29 4.10 18.24
C ALA A 191 12.58 4.75 18.76
N HIS A 192 13.02 4.35 19.94
CA HIS A 192 14.27 4.85 20.56
C HIS A 192 15.52 4.17 19.99
N SER A 193 15.36 2.99 19.41
CA SER A 193 16.46 2.21 18.80
C SER A 193 16.05 1.68 17.42
N VAL A 194 17.03 1.54 16.54
CA VAL A 194 16.82 0.90 15.23
C VAL A 194 16.33 -0.53 15.37
N SER A 195 16.75 -1.25 16.41
CA SER A 195 16.30 -2.62 16.71
C SER A 195 14.82 -2.73 17.05
N ASP A 196 14.19 -1.61 17.48
CA ASP A 196 12.78 -1.60 17.85
C ASP A 196 11.86 -1.42 16.64
N LYS A 197 12.42 -0.96 15.51
CA LYS A 197 11.68 -0.81 14.26
C LYS A 197 11.23 -2.15 13.71
N VAL A 198 10.06 -2.16 13.10
CA VAL A 198 9.50 -3.36 12.46
C VAL A 198 9.63 -3.31 10.94
N GLN A 199 9.53 -2.13 10.34
CA GLN A 199 9.69 -1.94 8.91
C GLN A 199 11.16 -1.79 8.52
N ARG A 200 11.50 -2.27 7.34
CA ARG A 200 12.71 -1.87 6.61
C ARG A 200 12.37 -0.71 5.67
N GLY A 201 13.24 -0.26 4.81
CA GLY A 201 12.95 0.84 3.89
C GLY A 201 11.74 0.58 2.97
N HIS A 202 11.20 1.64 2.39
CA HIS A 202 10.10 1.59 1.40
C HIS A 202 10.71 1.71 0.01
N PHE A 203 10.63 0.64 -0.78
CA PHE A 203 11.20 0.59 -2.13
C PHE A 203 10.12 0.69 -3.21
N PHE A 204 9.12 -0.18 -3.15
CA PHE A 204 8.03 -0.23 -4.11
C PHE A 204 6.71 -0.59 -3.41
N ALA A 205 5.63 0.08 -3.80
CA ALA A 205 4.31 -0.22 -3.29
C ALA A 205 3.28 -0.25 -4.41
N ILE A 206 2.35 -1.20 -4.32
CA ILE A 206 1.14 -1.26 -5.14
C ILE A 206 -0.03 -0.99 -4.20
N VAL A 207 -0.82 0.04 -4.51
CA VAL A 207 -2.01 0.41 -3.73
C VAL A 207 -3.24 -0.04 -4.50
N ASP A 208 -3.95 -1.04 -3.97
CA ASP A 208 -5.24 -1.47 -4.51
C ASP A 208 -6.35 -0.58 -3.95
N GLU A 209 -7.42 -0.38 -4.72
CA GLU A 209 -8.56 0.48 -4.33
C GLU A 209 -8.11 1.90 -3.94
N VAL A 210 -7.27 2.50 -4.78
CA VAL A 210 -6.60 3.78 -4.52
C VAL A 210 -7.56 4.95 -4.30
N ASP A 211 -8.74 4.94 -4.90
CA ASP A 211 -9.83 5.88 -4.70
C ASP A 211 -10.35 5.85 -3.27
N SER A 212 -10.59 4.66 -2.72
CA SER A 212 -10.98 4.52 -1.31
C SER A 212 -9.88 5.02 -0.37
N ILE A 213 -8.64 4.59 -0.57
CA ILE A 213 -7.53 4.87 0.34
C ILE A 213 -7.07 6.34 0.25
N LEU A 214 -6.86 6.86 -0.96
CA LEU A 214 -6.24 8.17 -1.17
C LEU A 214 -7.24 9.32 -1.37
N ILE A 215 -8.52 9.02 -1.60
CA ILE A 215 -9.56 10.04 -1.77
C ILE A 215 -10.57 9.99 -0.62
N ASP A 216 -11.27 8.87 -0.43
CA ASP A 216 -12.36 8.80 0.55
C ASP A 216 -11.85 8.88 1.98
N GLU A 217 -10.78 8.17 2.30
CA GLU A 217 -10.16 8.13 3.63
C GLU A 217 -8.99 9.12 3.79
N ALA A 218 -8.66 9.92 2.78
CA ALA A 218 -7.47 10.77 2.76
C ALA A 218 -7.35 11.74 3.94
N ARG A 219 -8.47 12.12 4.55
CA ARG A 219 -8.51 13.04 5.70
C ARG A 219 -8.66 12.33 7.05
N THR A 220 -8.73 11.01 7.07
CA THR A 220 -8.82 10.23 8.31
C THR A 220 -7.42 10.15 8.95
N PRO A 221 -7.18 10.81 10.10
CA PRO A 221 -5.85 10.80 10.70
C PRO A 221 -5.57 9.45 11.35
N LEU A 222 -4.35 8.96 11.23
CA LEU A 222 -3.84 7.86 12.03
C LEU A 222 -3.37 8.43 13.37
N ILE A 223 -4.02 8.06 14.47
CA ILE A 223 -3.72 8.59 15.80
C ILE A 223 -3.18 7.47 16.69
N ILE A 224 -1.98 7.64 17.22
CA ILE A 224 -1.43 6.81 18.29
C ILE A 224 -1.62 7.56 19.61
N SER A 225 -2.40 6.98 20.53
CA SER A 225 -2.57 7.49 21.88
C SER A 225 -2.11 6.45 22.90
N GLY A 226 -1.40 6.92 23.91
CA GLY A 226 -1.08 6.11 25.09
C GLY A 226 -2.17 6.19 26.16
N PRO A 227 -2.15 5.32 27.15
CA PRO A 227 -2.98 5.49 28.34
C PRO A 227 -2.66 6.83 28.97
N ALA A 228 -3.70 7.57 29.33
CA ALA A 228 -3.54 8.83 30.06
C ALA A 228 -2.85 8.55 31.40
N THR A 229 -1.61 9.01 31.55
CA THR A 229 -0.86 8.90 32.81
C THR A 229 -1.21 10.09 33.68
N GLY A 230 -1.68 9.85 34.92
CA GLY A 230 -2.02 10.89 35.89
C GLY A 230 -3.51 11.19 36.03
N ASP A 231 -3.84 12.31 36.67
CA ASP A 231 -5.19 12.77 37.02
C ASP A 231 -6.06 13.19 35.81
N VAL A 232 -5.73 12.79 34.58
CA VAL A 232 -6.43 13.21 33.35
C VAL A 232 -7.92 12.81 33.40
N ASN A 233 -8.25 11.65 33.96
CA ASN A 233 -9.64 11.24 34.14
C ASN A 233 -10.44 12.20 35.05
N LYS A 234 -9.78 12.80 36.04
CA LYS A 234 -10.39 13.82 36.89
C LYS A 234 -10.69 15.09 36.09
N TRP A 235 -9.78 15.52 35.24
CA TRP A 235 -9.98 16.66 34.34
C TRP A 235 -11.10 16.43 33.33
N PHE A 236 -11.25 15.25 32.76
CA PHE A 236 -12.38 14.93 31.88
C PHE A 236 -13.72 15.05 32.61
N ALA A 237 -13.81 14.56 33.86
CA ALA A 237 -15.02 14.69 34.67
C ALA A 237 -15.34 16.16 35.03
N GLU A 238 -14.31 16.94 35.37
CA GLU A 238 -14.48 18.36 35.66
C GLU A 238 -14.88 19.16 34.42
N PHE A 239 -14.20 18.94 33.27
CA PHE A 239 -14.58 19.60 32.01
C PHE A 239 -15.98 19.19 31.54
N ALA A 240 -16.36 17.94 31.68
CA ALA A 240 -17.73 17.51 31.36
C ALA A 240 -18.76 18.27 32.23
N ARG A 241 -18.47 18.47 33.53
CA ARG A 241 -19.33 19.23 34.46
C ARG A 241 -19.37 20.73 34.08
N VAL A 242 -18.27 21.32 33.65
CA VAL A 242 -18.22 22.70 33.17
C VAL A 242 -19.01 22.83 31.88
N ALA A 243 -18.82 21.92 30.92
CA ALA A 243 -19.49 21.93 29.62
C ALA A 243 -21.02 21.96 29.71
N THR A 244 -21.60 21.29 30.71
CA THR A 244 -23.06 21.33 30.92
C THR A 244 -23.59 22.68 31.36
N LYS A 245 -22.74 23.59 31.82
CA LYS A 245 -23.12 24.95 32.25
C LYS A 245 -22.95 25.99 31.14
N LEU A 246 -22.24 25.65 30.07
CA LEU A 246 -21.98 26.56 28.96
C LEU A 246 -23.21 26.63 28.03
N LYS A 247 -23.49 27.85 27.52
CA LYS A 247 -24.58 28.12 26.60
C LYS A 247 -24.00 28.50 25.23
N ARG A 248 -24.53 27.85 24.19
CA ARG A 248 -24.19 28.16 22.79
C ARG A 248 -24.46 29.63 22.50
N ASP A 249 -23.64 30.23 21.68
CA ASP A 249 -23.68 31.63 21.22
C ASP A 249 -23.47 32.70 22.30
N ARG A 250 -23.31 32.30 23.57
CA ARG A 250 -22.87 33.13 24.67
C ARG A 250 -21.48 32.77 25.17
N ASP A 251 -21.24 31.50 25.38
CA ASP A 251 -20.03 30.98 26.00
C ASP A 251 -19.16 30.23 24.99
N TYR A 252 -19.75 29.72 23.92
CA TYR A 252 -19.06 29.06 22.82
C TYR A 252 -19.83 29.19 21.50
N GLU A 253 -19.09 29.13 20.37
CA GLU A 253 -19.64 29.06 19.01
C GLU A 253 -19.30 27.72 18.37
N VAL A 254 -20.16 27.28 17.45
CA VAL A 254 -19.98 26.03 16.69
C VAL A 254 -19.91 26.34 15.21
N ASP A 255 -18.79 26.06 14.59
CA ASP A 255 -18.67 26.05 13.12
C ASP A 255 -18.92 24.63 12.60
N GLU A 256 -20.15 24.39 12.17
CA GLU A 256 -20.57 23.06 11.67
C GLU A 256 -19.84 22.68 10.37
N LYS A 257 -19.44 23.66 9.55
CA LYS A 257 -18.72 23.40 8.30
C LYS A 257 -17.28 22.95 8.57
N LYS A 258 -16.63 23.57 9.53
CA LYS A 258 -15.28 23.23 9.95
C LYS A 258 -15.23 22.15 11.03
N ARG A 259 -16.39 21.76 11.58
CA ARG A 259 -16.52 20.83 12.71
C ARG A 259 -15.66 21.25 13.93
N THR A 260 -15.65 22.55 14.22
CA THR A 260 -14.90 23.11 15.33
C THR A 260 -15.82 23.82 16.31
N VAL A 261 -15.39 23.85 17.58
CA VAL A 261 -16.04 24.62 18.65
C VAL A 261 -15.03 25.59 19.18
N GLY A 262 -15.36 26.87 19.18
CA GLY A 262 -14.58 27.97 19.74
C GLY A 262 -15.18 28.46 21.05
N ILE A 263 -14.37 28.64 22.09
CA ILE A 263 -14.79 29.26 23.36
C ILE A 263 -14.73 30.78 23.18
N LEU A 264 -15.80 31.49 23.53
CA LEU A 264 -15.87 32.95 23.47
C LEU A 264 -15.15 33.59 24.66
N GLU A 265 -14.58 34.77 24.48
CA GLU A 265 -13.73 35.48 25.47
C GLU A 265 -14.32 35.58 26.88
N PRO A 266 -15.62 35.83 27.11
CA PRO A 266 -16.18 35.94 28.47
C PRO A 266 -15.96 34.71 29.34
N VAL A 267 -15.88 33.52 28.74
CA VAL A 267 -15.73 32.25 29.48
C VAL A 267 -14.27 31.95 29.82
N SER A 268 -13.33 32.33 28.95
CA SER A 268 -11.91 32.11 29.21
C SER A 268 -11.43 32.94 30.41
N TYR A 269 -12.05 34.07 30.70
CA TYR A 269 -11.65 34.98 31.79
C TYR A 269 -12.32 34.66 33.13
N THR A 270 -13.56 34.22 33.15
CA THR A 270 -14.35 34.07 34.40
C THR A 270 -14.37 32.67 34.99
N HIS A 271 -14.25 31.58 34.17
CA HIS A 271 -14.36 30.23 34.65
C HIS A 271 -13.05 29.44 34.69
N LEU A 272 -12.09 29.70 33.82
CA LEU A 272 -10.80 29.01 33.85
C LEU A 272 -9.84 29.61 34.92
N ARG A 273 -9.88 30.91 35.19
CA ARG A 273 -9.06 31.55 36.25
C ARG A 273 -9.60 31.35 37.68
N ALA A 274 -10.87 31.02 37.85
CA ALA A 274 -11.41 30.76 39.20
C ALA A 274 -10.85 29.47 39.86
N HIS A 275 -10.11 28.64 39.12
CA HIS A 275 -9.45 27.45 39.65
C HIS A 275 -7.94 27.61 39.86
N GLU A 276 -7.35 28.79 39.57
CA GLU A 276 -5.92 29.05 39.75
C GLU A 276 -5.59 29.81 41.09
N THR A 277 -6.57 30.03 41.95
CA THR A 277 -6.31 30.55 43.30
C THR A 277 -6.26 29.42 44.32
N PRO A 278 -5.20 29.37 45.17
CA PRO A 278 -4.91 28.28 46.09
C PRO A 278 -5.96 28.10 47.19
#